data_4f247ecb56ea0b92134cc643428b0fa2
#
_entry.id   4f247ecb56ea0b92134cc643428b0fa2
#
_cell.length_a   1.000
_cell.length_b   1.000
_cell.length_c   1.000
_cell.angle_alpha   90.00
_cell.angle_beta   90.00
_cell.angle_gamma   90.00
#
_symmetry.space_group_name_H-M   'P 1'
#
loop_
_entity.id
_entity.type
_entity.pdbx_description
1 polymer ?
#
loop_
_entity_poly.entity_id
_entity_poly.type
_entity_poly.pdbx_seq_one_letter_code
_entity_poly.pdbx_strand_id
1 'polypeptide(L)'
;MSNLSQKPAIVMQTDFTKDISTCTMEGVCMLVDPELRIFDSTHNIPGFQTYIASTSLAFIVDYWPQGTVFVSVVDPGVGTSRRGCVALLKNGSYVVTPDNGSLTHMLLHPGIEAIRQIDETVNRLPGSGGVNIFHGRDVFAYTAARLASGKITFEQVGPVYPLEEIVTHPIIAPKAEGGKLSGMIEAADFHFGLVSSNIPMALFAENGIAYGDSLDVVITGEGREVFHGPVPYVPSFGSVPKGAALLMNSEMRTIQIAVNQENMTEKYGISCGSDWLISCEKQNA
;
A
#
# COMPACT_ATOMS: atom_id res chain seq x y z
N MET A 1 12.88 36.77 10.46
CA MET A 1 13.38 35.39 10.25
C MET A 1 12.56 34.84 9.12
N SER A 2 13.15 34.68 7.93
CA SER A 2 12.47 34.15 6.75
C SER A 2 12.07 32.71 7.06
N ASN A 3 10.76 32.40 7.04
CA ASN A 3 10.27 31.03 6.94
C ASN A 3 10.82 30.46 5.63
N LEU A 4 11.97 29.83 5.69
CA LEU A 4 12.39 28.88 4.66
C LEU A 4 11.34 27.76 4.71
N SER A 5 10.36 27.82 3.82
CA SER A 5 9.41 26.70 3.68
C SER A 5 10.26 25.48 3.33
N GLN A 6 10.30 24.53 4.24
CA GLN A 6 11.08 23.30 4.07
C GLN A 6 10.54 22.56 2.83
N LYS A 7 11.42 22.18 1.92
CA LYS A 7 11.03 21.42 0.72
C LYS A 7 10.29 20.13 1.12
N PRO A 8 9.28 19.70 0.35
CA PRO A 8 8.61 18.43 0.57
C PRO A 8 9.59 17.27 0.68
N ALA A 9 9.26 16.29 1.52
CA ALA A 9 10.00 15.03 1.56
C ALA A 9 9.67 14.18 0.33
N ILE A 10 10.65 13.38 -0.13
CA ILE A 10 10.41 12.28 -1.06
C ILE A 10 10.47 10.99 -0.25
N VAL A 11 9.44 10.14 -0.38
CA VAL A 11 9.37 8.84 0.32
C VAL A 11 9.25 7.73 -0.73
N MET A 12 10.20 6.80 -0.74
CA MET A 12 10.30 5.77 -1.79
C MET A 12 9.92 4.39 -1.29
N GLN A 13 9.19 3.65 -2.13
CA GLN A 13 8.98 2.21 -1.99
C GLN A 13 9.14 1.52 -3.34
N THR A 14 9.72 0.31 -3.32
CA THR A 14 9.93 -0.50 -4.53
C THR A 14 9.93 -2.01 -4.20
N ASP A 15 9.97 -2.84 -5.23
CA ASP A 15 10.26 -4.29 -5.17
C ASP A 15 11.71 -4.62 -5.56
N PHE A 16 12.64 -3.64 -5.53
CA PHE A 16 14.02 -3.79 -6.03
C PHE A 16 15.01 -4.33 -4.98
N THR A 17 14.60 -4.48 -3.72
CA THR A 17 15.48 -4.56 -2.56
C THR A 17 16.32 -3.28 -2.39
N LYS A 18 16.96 -3.08 -1.23
CA LYS A 18 17.83 -1.90 -1.06
C LYS A 18 19.21 -2.20 -1.61
N ASP A 19 19.39 -1.91 -2.88
CA ASP A 19 20.62 -2.19 -3.63
C ASP A 19 21.06 -1.03 -4.53
N ILE A 20 21.90 -1.33 -5.52
CA ILE A 20 22.42 -0.35 -6.48
C ILE A 20 21.30 0.38 -7.26
N SER A 21 20.15 -0.28 -7.48
CA SER A 21 19.04 0.30 -8.23
C SER A 21 18.39 1.45 -7.45
N THR A 22 18.09 1.23 -6.18
CA THR A 22 17.53 2.26 -5.29
C THR A 22 18.53 3.40 -5.05
N CYS A 23 19.80 3.07 -4.85
CA CYS A 23 20.87 4.07 -4.72
C CYS A 23 20.94 5.00 -5.94
N THR A 24 20.76 4.48 -7.17
CA THR A 24 20.75 5.33 -8.36
C THR A 24 19.49 6.18 -8.49
N MET A 25 18.34 5.73 -7.97
CA MET A 25 17.14 6.56 -7.87
C MET A 25 17.35 7.75 -6.92
N GLU A 26 17.91 7.49 -5.73
CA GLU A 26 18.31 8.53 -4.78
C GLU A 26 19.31 9.51 -5.43
N GLY A 27 20.32 8.99 -6.12
CA GLY A 27 21.33 9.79 -6.82
C GLY A 27 20.73 10.73 -7.87
N VAL A 28 19.73 10.28 -8.64
CA VAL A 28 19.01 11.13 -9.59
C VAL A 28 18.25 12.26 -8.87
N CYS A 29 17.65 11.99 -7.72
CA CYS A 29 17.02 13.05 -6.94
C CYS A 29 18.05 14.10 -6.48
N MET A 30 19.22 13.67 -6.02
CA MET A 30 20.32 14.56 -5.62
C MET A 30 20.92 15.35 -6.78
N LEU A 31 20.94 14.79 -8.01
CA LEU A 31 21.33 15.52 -9.22
C LEU A 31 20.33 16.63 -9.58
N VAL A 32 19.04 16.40 -9.33
CA VAL A 32 18.03 17.43 -9.55
C VAL A 32 18.18 18.56 -8.52
N ASP A 33 18.31 18.20 -7.25
CA ASP A 33 18.44 19.17 -6.16
C ASP A 33 19.07 18.51 -4.93
N PRO A 34 20.30 18.90 -4.55
CA PRO A 34 21.03 18.30 -3.43
C PRO A 34 20.44 18.61 -2.05
N GLU A 35 19.45 19.51 -1.94
CA GLU A 35 18.79 19.83 -0.69
C GLU A 35 17.51 19.00 -0.46
N LEU A 36 17.16 18.08 -1.37
CA LEU A 36 16.00 17.21 -1.20
C LEU A 36 16.20 16.24 -0.04
N ARG A 37 15.14 16.04 0.73
CA ARG A 37 15.10 15.04 1.80
C ARG A 37 14.46 13.78 1.26
N ILE A 38 15.24 12.70 1.21
CA ILE A 38 14.83 11.42 0.65
C ILE A 38 14.78 10.41 1.79
N PHE A 39 13.70 9.64 1.83
CA PHE A 39 13.45 8.59 2.82
C PHE A 39 12.99 7.32 2.12
N ASP A 40 13.41 6.19 2.64
CA ASP A 40 12.90 4.89 2.24
C ASP A 40 11.76 4.48 3.18
N SER A 41 10.64 4.09 2.62
CA SER A 41 9.60 3.39 3.34
C SER A 41 9.92 1.89 3.36
N THR A 42 10.00 1.28 2.18
CA THR A 42 10.43 -0.12 2.01
C THR A 42 10.91 -0.36 0.59
N HIS A 43 11.87 -1.25 0.44
CA HIS A 43 12.29 -1.78 -0.87
C HIS A 43 12.09 -3.31 -0.96
N ASN A 44 11.35 -3.88 0.01
CA ASN A 44 11.11 -5.32 0.12
C ASN A 44 9.67 -5.72 -0.25
N ILE A 45 8.98 -4.90 -1.06
CA ILE A 45 7.71 -5.35 -1.63
C ILE A 45 8.01 -6.60 -2.46
N PRO A 46 7.26 -7.70 -2.29
CA PRO A 46 7.47 -8.89 -3.11
C PRO A 46 7.37 -8.55 -4.60
N GLY A 47 8.26 -9.13 -5.40
CA GLY A 47 8.41 -8.79 -6.81
C GLY A 47 7.08 -8.84 -7.58
N PHE A 48 6.80 -7.79 -8.35
CA PHE A 48 5.62 -7.63 -9.21
C PHE A 48 4.28 -7.48 -8.47
N GLN A 49 4.26 -7.37 -7.13
CA GLN A 49 3.03 -7.29 -6.34
C GLN A 49 2.50 -5.84 -6.23
N THR A 50 1.85 -5.37 -7.28
CA THR A 50 1.29 -4.00 -7.34
C THR A 50 0.16 -3.77 -6.33
N TYR A 51 -0.58 -4.82 -5.95
CA TYR A 51 -1.56 -4.78 -4.88
C TYR A 51 -0.91 -4.44 -3.53
N ILE A 52 0.19 -5.11 -3.20
CA ILE A 52 0.94 -4.86 -1.95
C ILE A 52 1.56 -3.45 -1.97
N ALA A 53 2.02 -2.97 -3.13
CA ALA A 53 2.48 -1.58 -3.25
C ALA A 53 1.38 -0.57 -2.89
N SER A 54 0.14 -0.85 -3.31
CA SER A 54 -1.02 -0.02 -3.02
C SER A 54 -1.40 -0.03 -1.53
N THR A 55 -1.43 -1.19 -0.87
CA THR A 55 -1.71 -1.29 0.57
C THR A 55 -0.62 -0.67 1.41
N SER A 56 0.65 -0.82 1.02
CA SER A 56 1.80 -0.19 1.69
C SER A 56 1.72 1.33 1.66
N LEU A 57 1.30 1.92 0.52
CA LEU A 57 1.04 3.37 0.45
C LEU A 57 -0.07 3.80 1.40
N ALA A 58 -1.18 3.06 1.45
CA ALA A 58 -2.31 3.36 2.34
C ALA A 58 -1.89 3.31 3.82
N PHE A 59 -0.98 2.40 4.17
CA PHE A 59 -0.48 2.30 5.53
C PHE A 59 0.34 3.52 5.97
N ILE A 60 1.09 4.15 5.06
CA ILE A 60 2.04 5.22 5.44
C ILE A 60 1.54 6.64 5.16
N VAL A 61 0.56 6.83 4.26
CA VAL A 61 0.21 8.14 3.71
C VAL A 61 -0.20 9.17 4.78
N ASP A 62 -0.85 8.74 5.85
CA ASP A 62 -1.33 9.61 6.93
C ASP A 62 -0.24 9.97 7.96
N TYR A 63 0.89 9.27 7.94
CA TYR A 63 2.00 9.51 8.87
C TYR A 63 3.04 10.49 8.34
N TRP A 64 2.84 11.02 7.13
CA TRP A 64 3.75 11.97 6.50
C TRP A 64 3.12 13.36 6.36
N PRO A 65 3.92 14.42 6.45
CA PRO A 65 3.43 15.80 6.28
C PRO A 65 2.74 16.01 4.94
N GLN A 66 1.75 16.89 4.92
CA GLN A 66 1.12 17.37 3.68
C GLN A 66 2.19 17.89 2.69
N GLY A 67 1.99 17.62 1.41
CA GLY A 67 2.92 17.96 0.34
C GLY A 67 4.02 16.93 0.11
N THR A 68 4.11 15.86 0.91
CA THR A 68 5.07 14.76 0.67
C THR A 68 4.86 14.17 -0.72
N VAL A 69 5.97 13.84 -1.39
CA VAL A 69 5.99 13.17 -2.70
C VAL A 69 6.36 11.70 -2.50
N PHE A 70 5.39 10.82 -2.59
CA PHE A 70 5.61 9.38 -2.54
C PHE A 70 6.02 8.87 -3.92
N VAL A 71 7.05 8.04 -3.99
CA VAL A 71 7.50 7.34 -5.20
C VAL A 71 7.29 5.86 -4.99
N SER A 72 6.35 5.26 -5.71
CA SER A 72 6.03 3.84 -5.59
C SER A 72 6.32 3.15 -6.91
N VAL A 73 7.33 2.27 -6.91
CA VAL A 73 7.77 1.60 -8.15
C VAL A 73 7.76 0.09 -7.96
N VAL A 74 6.64 -0.51 -8.32
CA VAL A 74 6.46 -1.94 -8.60
C VAL A 74 5.88 -1.99 -10.00
N ASP A 75 6.69 -2.36 -11.00
CA ASP A 75 6.37 -2.08 -12.40
C ASP A 75 6.62 -3.27 -13.34
N PRO A 76 5.76 -4.32 -13.27
CA PRO A 76 5.86 -5.44 -14.21
C PRO A 76 5.61 -5.03 -15.68
N GLY A 77 5.06 -3.82 -15.91
CA GLY A 77 4.78 -3.27 -17.24
C GLY A 77 5.81 -2.26 -17.74
N VAL A 78 6.99 -2.17 -17.14
CA VAL A 78 8.03 -1.21 -17.57
C VAL A 78 8.35 -1.34 -19.06
N GLY A 79 8.43 -0.21 -19.75
CA GLY A 79 8.72 -0.19 -21.20
C GLY A 79 7.56 -0.56 -22.12
N THR A 80 6.37 -0.83 -21.60
CA THR A 80 5.14 -1.04 -22.37
C THR A 80 4.33 0.26 -22.50
N SER A 81 3.11 0.16 -23.02
CA SER A 81 2.17 1.29 -23.13
C SER A 81 1.49 1.69 -21.82
N ARG A 82 1.83 1.04 -20.67
CA ARG A 82 1.27 1.45 -19.36
C ARG A 82 1.66 2.89 -19.06
N ARG A 83 0.74 3.68 -18.53
CA ARG A 83 0.98 5.07 -18.16
C ARG A 83 1.90 5.16 -16.93
N GLY A 84 2.90 6.07 -16.94
CA GLY A 84 3.48 6.61 -15.72
C GLY A 84 2.65 7.80 -15.29
N CYS A 85 2.41 8.00 -14.00
CA CYS A 85 1.51 9.05 -13.54
C CYS A 85 1.98 9.73 -12.26
N VAL A 86 1.40 10.92 -12.01
CA VAL A 86 1.44 11.61 -10.72
C VAL A 86 0.00 11.85 -10.28
N ALA A 87 -0.36 11.30 -9.14
CA ALA A 87 -1.64 11.57 -8.48
C ALA A 87 -1.47 12.66 -7.43
N LEU A 88 -2.32 13.68 -7.44
CA LEU A 88 -2.51 14.63 -6.36
C LEU A 88 -3.59 14.06 -5.43
N LEU A 89 -3.22 13.85 -4.18
CA LEU A 89 -4.14 13.33 -3.16
C LEU A 89 -4.94 14.47 -2.50
N LYS A 90 -6.12 14.17 -1.98
CA LYS A 90 -6.96 15.15 -1.29
C LYS A 90 -6.34 15.73 -0.01
N ASN A 91 -5.34 15.04 0.57
CA ASN A 91 -4.54 15.58 1.68
C ASN A 91 -3.38 16.48 1.21
N GLY A 92 -3.29 16.79 -0.09
CA GLY A 92 -2.27 17.66 -0.68
C GLY A 92 -0.91 16.99 -0.95
N SER A 93 -0.76 15.69 -0.69
CA SER A 93 0.44 14.93 -1.04
C SER A 93 0.38 14.41 -2.49
N TYR A 94 1.49 13.89 -2.99
CA TYR A 94 1.60 13.37 -4.35
C TYR A 94 2.06 11.91 -4.35
N VAL A 95 1.58 11.13 -5.32
CA VAL A 95 2.10 9.79 -5.61
C VAL A 95 2.59 9.71 -7.04
N VAL A 96 3.86 9.40 -7.22
CA VAL A 96 4.52 9.19 -8.52
C VAL A 96 4.70 7.68 -8.70
N THR A 97 4.03 7.08 -9.69
CA THR A 97 3.90 5.63 -9.80
C THR A 97 3.52 5.20 -11.22
N PRO A 98 3.74 3.93 -11.63
CA PRO A 98 3.05 3.38 -12.78
C PRO A 98 1.54 3.22 -12.48
N ASP A 99 0.69 3.51 -13.48
CA ASP A 99 -0.74 3.27 -13.43
C ASP A 99 -1.04 1.80 -13.76
N ASN A 100 -0.97 0.94 -12.73
CA ASN A 100 -1.03 -0.51 -12.87
C ASN A 100 -1.71 -1.22 -11.68
N GLY A 101 -2.53 -0.50 -10.91
CA GLY A 101 -3.17 -0.97 -9.69
C GLY A 101 -2.54 -0.43 -8.40
N SER A 102 -1.35 0.17 -8.46
CA SER A 102 -0.65 0.73 -7.28
C SER A 102 -1.40 1.90 -6.62
N LEU A 103 -2.42 2.48 -7.26
CA LEU A 103 -3.25 3.57 -6.72
C LEU A 103 -4.60 3.11 -6.16
N THR A 104 -4.90 1.81 -6.15
CA THR A 104 -6.22 1.29 -5.75
C THR A 104 -6.67 1.83 -4.39
N HIS A 105 -5.84 1.71 -3.37
CA HIS A 105 -6.19 2.14 -2.01
C HIS A 105 -6.14 3.66 -1.84
N MET A 106 -5.36 4.37 -2.68
CA MET A 106 -5.35 5.84 -2.68
C MET A 106 -6.67 6.44 -3.17
N LEU A 107 -7.42 5.75 -4.04
CA LEU A 107 -8.78 6.14 -4.41
C LEU A 107 -9.75 6.04 -3.24
N LEU A 108 -9.55 5.07 -2.33
CA LEU A 108 -10.40 4.86 -1.15
C LEU A 108 -10.04 5.84 -0.03
N HIS A 109 -8.74 5.99 0.25
CA HIS A 109 -8.21 6.86 1.29
C HIS A 109 -6.77 7.29 0.97
N PRO A 110 -6.44 8.59 1.06
CA PRO A 110 -7.26 9.75 1.42
C PRO A 110 -8.15 10.25 0.28
N GLY A 111 -8.15 9.58 -0.85
CA GLY A 111 -8.78 9.97 -2.10
C GLY A 111 -7.83 10.73 -3.03
N ILE A 112 -8.05 10.57 -4.32
CA ILE A 112 -7.31 11.29 -5.36
C ILE A 112 -8.14 12.48 -5.81
N GLU A 113 -7.52 13.66 -5.88
CA GLU A 113 -8.14 14.90 -6.36
C GLU A 113 -7.99 15.04 -7.87
N ALA A 114 -6.77 14.77 -8.37
CA ALA A 114 -6.45 14.82 -9.80
C ALA A 114 -5.29 13.89 -10.13
N ILE A 115 -5.21 13.46 -11.38
CA ILE A 115 -4.12 12.61 -11.86
C ILE A 115 -3.62 13.10 -13.21
N ARG A 116 -2.30 13.02 -13.43
CA ARG A 116 -1.66 13.38 -14.69
C ARG A 116 -0.76 12.28 -15.19
N GLN A 117 -0.82 11.99 -16.47
CA GLN A 117 0.16 11.16 -17.13
C GLN A 117 1.49 11.91 -17.22
N ILE A 118 2.59 11.25 -16.91
CA ILE A 118 3.92 11.84 -17.05
C ILE A 118 4.25 12.01 -18.53
N ASP A 119 4.53 13.24 -18.94
CA ASP A 119 5.07 13.51 -20.29
C ASP A 119 6.58 13.24 -20.27
N GLU A 120 6.95 12.07 -20.76
CA GLU A 120 8.35 11.63 -20.77
C GLU A 120 9.24 12.43 -21.74
N THR A 121 8.66 13.25 -22.64
CA THR A 121 9.46 14.12 -23.52
C THR A 121 10.15 15.24 -22.75
N VAL A 122 9.61 15.62 -21.59
CA VAL A 122 10.12 16.68 -20.71
C VAL A 122 10.44 16.21 -19.29
N ASN A 123 9.84 15.13 -18.84
CA ASN A 123 9.97 14.59 -17.47
C ASN A 123 10.70 13.24 -17.44
N ARG A 124 11.71 13.09 -18.30
CA ARG A 124 12.64 11.97 -18.32
C ARG A 124 14.07 12.46 -18.09
N LEU A 125 14.87 11.69 -17.35
CA LEU A 125 16.27 12.02 -17.09
C LEU A 125 17.04 12.24 -18.40
N PRO A 126 17.68 13.38 -18.60
CA PRO A 126 18.44 13.66 -19.81
C PRO A 126 19.51 12.58 -20.07
N GLY A 127 19.61 12.12 -21.31
CA GLY A 127 20.55 11.09 -21.71
C GLY A 127 20.11 9.65 -21.46
N SER A 128 18.97 9.41 -20.82
CA SER A 128 18.42 8.04 -20.60
C SER A 128 17.56 7.53 -21.77
N GLY A 129 17.42 8.31 -22.85
CA GLY A 129 16.69 7.88 -24.04
C GLY A 129 17.25 6.59 -24.64
N GLY A 130 16.37 5.69 -25.11
CA GLY A 130 16.76 4.40 -25.67
C GLY A 130 16.94 3.26 -24.65
N VAL A 131 16.84 3.54 -23.35
CA VAL A 131 16.81 2.52 -22.27
C VAL A 131 15.44 2.54 -21.62
N ASN A 132 14.61 1.52 -21.86
CA ASN A 132 13.21 1.49 -21.41
C ASN A 132 12.94 0.48 -20.29
N ILE A 133 13.98 0.05 -19.58
CA ILE A 133 13.87 -0.98 -18.53
C ILE A 133 14.01 -0.43 -17.11
N PHE A 134 14.30 0.87 -16.96
CA PHE A 134 14.49 1.45 -15.63
C PHE A 134 13.74 2.79 -15.46
N HIS A 135 12.43 2.79 -15.69
CA HIS A 135 11.58 3.97 -15.47
C HIS A 135 11.56 4.42 -14.00
N GLY A 136 11.84 3.53 -13.04
CA GLY A 136 12.00 3.87 -11.62
C GLY A 136 12.96 5.04 -11.41
N ARG A 137 14.14 4.95 -12.01
CA ARG A 137 15.18 5.98 -11.97
C ARG A 137 14.90 7.12 -12.95
N ASP A 138 14.65 6.76 -14.23
CA ASP A 138 14.72 7.70 -15.34
C ASP A 138 13.45 8.56 -15.48
N VAL A 139 12.31 8.07 -15.00
CA VAL A 139 11.00 8.74 -15.10
C VAL A 139 10.47 9.08 -13.70
N PHE A 140 10.28 8.10 -12.83
CA PHE A 140 9.56 8.32 -11.55
C PHE A 140 10.38 9.12 -10.55
N ALA A 141 11.61 8.70 -10.24
CA ALA A 141 12.48 9.44 -9.31
C ALA A 141 12.82 10.83 -9.86
N TYR A 142 13.09 10.95 -11.16
CA TYR A 142 13.39 12.23 -11.81
C TYR A 142 12.19 13.19 -11.75
N THR A 143 10.97 12.74 -12.08
CA THR A 143 9.75 13.55 -11.99
C THR A 143 9.45 13.97 -10.57
N ALA A 144 9.55 13.03 -9.60
CA ALA A 144 9.33 13.30 -8.18
C ALA A 144 10.28 14.36 -7.64
N ALA A 145 11.57 14.26 -7.99
CA ALA A 145 12.58 15.23 -7.57
C ALA A 145 12.31 16.64 -8.11
N ARG A 146 11.91 16.73 -9.39
CA ARG A 146 11.54 18.02 -10.00
C ARG A 146 10.30 18.63 -9.35
N LEU A 147 9.31 17.82 -9.02
CA LEU A 147 8.11 18.26 -8.33
C LEU A 147 8.43 18.71 -6.89
N ALA A 148 9.13 17.90 -6.11
CA ALA A 148 9.50 18.21 -4.73
C ALA A 148 10.42 19.43 -4.61
N SER A 149 11.31 19.66 -5.60
CA SER A 149 12.18 20.84 -5.64
C SER A 149 11.49 22.11 -6.17
N GLY A 150 10.24 22.02 -6.64
CA GLY A 150 9.52 23.13 -7.28
C GLY A 150 10.04 23.51 -8.66
N LYS A 151 10.87 22.66 -9.29
CA LYS A 151 11.34 22.88 -10.68
C LYS A 151 10.26 22.66 -11.72
N ILE A 152 9.22 21.92 -11.35
CA ILE A 152 7.96 21.81 -12.09
C ILE A 152 6.78 21.93 -11.12
N THR A 153 5.65 22.41 -11.64
CA THR A 153 4.35 22.31 -10.95
C THR A 153 3.65 21.01 -11.31
N PHE A 154 2.55 20.71 -10.62
CA PHE A 154 1.73 19.54 -10.94
C PHE A 154 1.20 19.59 -12.39
N GLU A 155 0.82 20.80 -12.86
CA GLU A 155 0.33 21.02 -14.24
C GLU A 155 1.38 20.71 -15.31
N GLN A 156 2.66 20.87 -14.98
CA GLN A 156 3.79 20.63 -15.89
C GLN A 156 4.24 19.16 -15.91
N VAL A 157 3.62 18.29 -15.14
CA VAL A 157 3.85 16.83 -15.21
C VAL A 157 3.45 16.27 -16.56
N GLY A 158 2.29 16.72 -17.10
CA GLY A 158 1.76 16.30 -18.38
C GLY A 158 0.24 16.40 -18.45
N PRO A 159 -0.43 15.73 -19.38
CA PRO A 159 -1.88 15.82 -19.54
C PRO A 159 -2.63 15.18 -18.37
N VAL A 160 -3.76 15.80 -17.98
CA VAL A 160 -4.72 15.21 -17.06
C VAL A 160 -5.49 14.10 -17.75
N TYR A 161 -5.90 13.06 -16.98
CA TYR A 161 -6.86 12.06 -17.45
C TYR A 161 -7.90 11.75 -16.36
N PRO A 162 -9.07 11.18 -16.73
CA PRO A 162 -10.16 10.89 -15.81
C PRO A 162 -9.75 9.89 -14.72
N LEU A 163 -10.26 10.08 -13.49
CA LEU A 163 -9.99 9.17 -12.38
C LEU A 163 -10.52 7.75 -12.63
N GLU A 164 -11.58 7.63 -13.42
CA GLU A 164 -12.23 6.38 -13.81
C GLU A 164 -11.35 5.51 -14.73
N GLU A 165 -10.32 6.11 -15.32
CA GLU A 165 -9.36 5.40 -16.17
C GLU A 165 -8.16 4.85 -15.39
N ILE A 166 -8.07 5.13 -14.08
CA ILE A 166 -7.02 4.57 -13.21
C ILE A 166 -7.20 3.05 -13.15
N VAL A 167 -6.11 2.33 -13.41
CA VAL A 167 -6.10 0.87 -13.26
C VAL A 167 -6.20 0.51 -11.79
N THR A 168 -7.15 -0.37 -11.45
CA THR A 168 -7.41 -0.77 -10.06
C THR A 168 -7.44 -2.28 -9.90
N HIS A 169 -7.14 -2.73 -8.69
CA HIS A 169 -7.42 -4.10 -8.25
C HIS A 169 -8.86 -4.22 -7.75
N PRO A 170 -9.49 -5.40 -7.86
CA PRO A 170 -10.78 -5.66 -7.25
C PRO A 170 -10.71 -5.52 -5.72
N ILE A 171 -11.68 -4.83 -5.13
CA ILE A 171 -11.87 -4.73 -3.68
C ILE A 171 -13.22 -5.32 -3.33
N ILE A 172 -13.24 -6.32 -2.46
CA ILE A 172 -14.46 -6.93 -1.94
C ILE A 172 -14.85 -6.20 -0.66
N ALA A 173 -16.00 -5.52 -0.68
CA ALA A 173 -16.48 -4.80 0.48
C ALA A 173 -16.80 -5.75 1.65
N PRO A 174 -16.44 -5.39 2.89
CA PRO A 174 -16.82 -6.16 4.07
C PRO A 174 -18.31 -6.10 4.29
N LYS A 175 -18.90 -7.16 4.85
CA LYS A 175 -20.32 -7.25 5.14
C LYS A 175 -20.61 -8.07 6.40
N ALA A 176 -21.79 -7.85 6.98
CA ALA A 176 -22.37 -8.64 8.04
C ALA A 176 -23.73 -9.18 7.59
N GLU A 177 -23.89 -10.48 7.56
CA GLU A 177 -25.12 -11.16 7.15
C GLU A 177 -25.35 -12.39 8.04
N GLY A 178 -26.54 -12.50 8.64
CA GLY A 178 -26.94 -13.70 9.42
C GLY A 178 -26.03 -14.02 10.61
N GLY A 179 -25.38 -13.02 11.22
CA GLY A 179 -24.44 -13.21 12.33
C GLY A 179 -23.00 -13.49 11.91
N LYS A 180 -22.73 -13.62 10.61
CA LYS A 180 -21.40 -13.84 10.03
C LYS A 180 -20.88 -12.54 9.43
N LEU A 181 -19.66 -12.17 9.81
CA LEU A 181 -18.93 -11.08 9.21
C LEU A 181 -17.95 -11.62 8.20
N SER A 182 -17.82 -10.96 7.06
CA SER A 182 -16.91 -11.40 6.01
C SER A 182 -16.25 -10.22 5.32
N GLY A 183 -15.06 -10.46 4.78
CA GLY A 183 -14.28 -9.50 4.02
C GLY A 183 -13.15 -10.21 3.28
N MET A 184 -12.22 -9.43 2.75
CA MET A 184 -11.01 -9.96 2.14
C MET A 184 -9.80 -9.75 3.06
N ILE A 185 -8.74 -10.52 2.82
CA ILE A 185 -7.43 -10.22 3.39
C ILE A 185 -6.85 -9.04 2.60
N GLU A 186 -6.74 -7.90 3.28
CA GLU A 186 -6.28 -6.66 2.66
C GLU A 186 -4.77 -6.52 2.70
N ALA A 187 -4.13 -6.99 3.78
CA ALA A 187 -2.69 -6.98 3.90
C ALA A 187 -2.18 -8.22 4.62
N ALA A 188 -1.01 -8.67 4.22
CA ALA A 188 -0.28 -9.76 4.84
C ALA A 188 1.15 -9.29 5.14
N ASP A 189 1.54 -9.33 6.40
CA ASP A 189 2.91 -9.08 6.83
C ASP A 189 3.68 -10.41 6.79
N PHE A 190 4.51 -10.56 5.77
CA PHE A 190 5.29 -11.78 5.58
C PHE A 190 6.46 -11.93 6.55
N HIS A 191 6.81 -10.87 7.31
CA HIS A 191 7.89 -10.92 8.29
C HIS A 191 7.39 -11.43 9.66
N PHE A 192 6.32 -10.82 10.19
CA PHE A 192 5.74 -11.21 11.48
C PHE A 192 4.55 -12.18 11.35
N GLY A 193 4.04 -12.40 10.14
CA GLY A 193 2.92 -13.28 9.88
C GLY A 193 1.56 -12.72 10.29
N LEU A 194 1.41 -11.39 10.32
CA LEU A 194 0.13 -10.74 10.58
C LEU A 194 -0.75 -10.76 9.32
N VAL A 195 -2.02 -11.06 9.48
CA VAL A 195 -3.00 -11.12 8.40
C VAL A 195 -4.13 -10.14 8.71
N SER A 196 -4.14 -9.00 8.02
CA SER A 196 -5.14 -7.96 8.23
C SER A 196 -6.27 -8.08 7.22
N SER A 197 -7.51 -8.10 7.70
CA SER A 197 -8.69 -8.04 6.86
C SER A 197 -9.10 -6.58 6.60
N ASN A 198 -10.00 -6.38 5.65
CA ASN A 198 -10.68 -5.09 5.48
C ASN A 198 -11.97 -4.96 6.31
N ILE A 199 -12.24 -5.89 7.24
CA ILE A 199 -13.40 -5.82 8.14
C ILE A 199 -13.13 -4.72 9.18
N PRO A 200 -13.89 -3.62 9.22
CA PRO A 200 -13.69 -2.57 10.20
C PRO A 200 -13.94 -3.07 11.63
N MET A 201 -13.12 -2.63 12.60
CA MET A 201 -13.38 -2.94 14.01
C MET A 201 -14.76 -2.45 14.48
N ALA A 202 -15.29 -1.38 13.89
CA ALA A 202 -16.64 -0.89 14.17
C ALA A 202 -17.71 -1.93 13.84
N LEU A 203 -17.52 -2.71 12.76
CA LEU A 203 -18.48 -3.74 12.36
C LEU A 203 -18.56 -4.87 13.39
N PHE A 204 -17.46 -5.19 14.09
CA PHE A 204 -17.47 -6.13 15.22
C PHE A 204 -18.34 -5.61 16.35
N ALA A 205 -18.14 -4.35 16.77
CA ALA A 205 -18.91 -3.72 17.83
C ALA A 205 -20.40 -3.61 17.51
N GLU A 206 -20.75 -3.23 16.29
CA GLU A 206 -22.14 -3.16 15.79
C GLU A 206 -22.86 -4.51 15.79
N ASN A 207 -22.10 -5.61 15.68
CA ASN A 207 -22.63 -6.98 15.75
C ASN A 207 -22.47 -7.64 17.13
N GLY A 208 -22.20 -6.84 18.18
CA GLY A 208 -22.13 -7.31 19.56
C GLY A 208 -20.94 -8.23 19.84
N ILE A 209 -19.84 -8.08 19.05
CA ILE A 209 -18.60 -8.81 19.26
C ILE A 209 -17.66 -7.94 20.10
N ALA A 210 -17.17 -8.49 21.20
CA ALA A 210 -16.30 -7.79 22.16
C ALA A 210 -15.07 -8.65 22.53
N TYR A 211 -14.07 -8.02 23.11
CA TYR A 211 -12.92 -8.75 23.66
C TYR A 211 -13.36 -9.82 24.66
N GLY A 212 -12.82 -11.02 24.50
CA GLY A 212 -13.17 -12.21 25.25
C GLY A 212 -14.12 -13.17 24.50
N ASP A 213 -14.78 -12.71 23.43
CA ASP A 213 -15.56 -13.60 22.58
C ASP A 213 -14.67 -14.55 21.77
N SER A 214 -15.14 -15.75 21.50
CA SER A 214 -14.54 -16.69 20.57
C SER A 214 -15.35 -16.70 19.27
N LEU A 215 -14.66 -16.60 18.14
CA LEU A 215 -15.29 -16.63 16.83
C LEU A 215 -14.81 -17.85 16.06
N ASP A 216 -15.71 -18.47 15.32
CA ASP A 216 -15.33 -19.43 14.28
C ASP A 216 -14.82 -18.66 13.07
N VAL A 217 -13.54 -18.84 12.75
CA VAL A 217 -12.85 -18.09 11.69
C VAL A 217 -12.49 -19.03 10.55
N VAL A 218 -12.88 -18.65 9.35
CA VAL A 218 -12.52 -19.34 8.11
C VAL A 218 -11.73 -18.39 7.22
N ILE A 219 -10.57 -18.83 6.74
CA ILE A 219 -9.82 -18.14 5.68
C ILE A 219 -9.78 -19.06 4.47
N THR A 220 -10.13 -18.49 3.31
CA THR A 220 -10.02 -19.17 2.02
C THR A 220 -9.08 -18.37 1.12
N GLY A 221 -8.23 -19.08 0.38
CA GLY A 221 -7.35 -18.50 -0.63
C GLY A 221 -7.41 -19.32 -1.91
N GLU A 222 -7.51 -18.64 -3.05
CA GLU A 222 -7.57 -19.31 -4.37
C GLU A 222 -8.64 -20.42 -4.45
N GLY A 223 -9.78 -20.18 -3.80
CA GLY A 223 -10.92 -21.12 -3.76
C GLY A 223 -10.76 -22.30 -2.80
N ARG A 224 -9.71 -22.33 -1.95
CA ARG A 224 -9.49 -23.41 -0.97
C ARG A 224 -9.48 -22.88 0.44
N GLU A 225 -10.02 -23.65 1.39
CA GLU A 225 -9.90 -23.35 2.82
C GLU A 225 -8.45 -23.61 3.27
N VAL A 226 -7.82 -22.60 3.85
CA VAL A 226 -6.43 -22.64 4.34
C VAL A 226 -6.35 -22.57 5.86
N PHE A 227 -7.35 -21.98 6.49
CA PHE A 227 -7.48 -21.92 7.95
C PHE A 227 -8.95 -22.04 8.36
N HIS A 228 -9.21 -22.83 9.43
CA HIS A 228 -10.52 -22.92 10.05
C HIS A 228 -10.38 -23.26 11.53
N GLY A 229 -11.07 -22.55 12.39
CA GLY A 229 -11.17 -22.89 13.80
C GLY A 229 -11.61 -21.75 14.71
N PRO A 230 -11.82 -22.07 15.98
CA PRO A 230 -12.19 -21.09 16.99
C PRO A 230 -11.00 -20.19 17.33
N VAL A 231 -11.20 -18.87 17.28
CA VAL A 231 -10.17 -17.89 17.54
C VAL A 231 -10.71 -16.84 18.52
N PRO A 232 -10.04 -16.61 19.66
CA PRO A 232 -10.45 -15.59 20.62
C PRO A 232 -10.14 -14.18 20.07
N TYR A 233 -11.08 -13.26 20.27
CA TYR A 233 -10.89 -11.84 20.02
C TYR A 233 -10.33 -11.17 21.27
N VAL A 234 -9.08 -10.70 21.21
CA VAL A 234 -8.31 -10.26 22.37
C VAL A 234 -7.56 -8.95 22.10
N PRO A 235 -7.15 -8.20 23.13
CA PRO A 235 -6.50 -6.90 22.95
C PRO A 235 -5.05 -6.99 22.45
N SER A 236 -4.35 -8.11 22.61
CA SER A 236 -2.94 -8.22 22.25
C SER A 236 -2.46 -9.68 22.15
N PHE A 237 -1.28 -9.88 21.55
CA PHE A 237 -0.62 -11.19 21.42
C PHE A 237 -0.44 -11.91 22.75
N GLY A 238 -0.07 -11.19 23.82
CA GLY A 238 0.16 -11.76 25.15
C GLY A 238 -1.08 -12.30 25.84
N SER A 239 -2.26 -12.13 25.26
CA SER A 239 -3.53 -12.63 25.81
C SER A 239 -3.77 -14.12 25.53
N VAL A 240 -2.94 -14.74 24.69
CA VAL A 240 -3.04 -16.17 24.33
C VAL A 240 -1.68 -16.86 24.46
N PRO A 241 -1.63 -18.18 24.69
CA PRO A 241 -0.36 -18.92 24.70
C PRO A 241 0.40 -18.83 23.39
N LYS A 242 1.72 -19.04 23.43
CA LYS A 242 2.55 -19.19 22.24
C LYS A 242 1.99 -20.27 21.32
N GLY A 243 1.94 -20.00 20.01
CA GLY A 243 1.42 -20.90 18.98
C GLY A 243 -0.10 -20.89 18.82
N ALA A 244 -0.83 -20.16 19.67
CA ALA A 244 -2.28 -20.01 19.56
C ALA A 244 -2.64 -18.86 18.62
N ALA A 245 -3.69 -19.06 17.81
CA ALA A 245 -4.27 -18.03 16.98
C ALA A 245 -5.07 -17.02 17.83
N LEU A 246 -5.12 -15.77 17.34
CA LEU A 246 -5.89 -14.69 17.98
C LEU A 246 -6.40 -13.70 16.92
N LEU A 247 -7.58 -13.13 17.17
CA LEU A 247 -8.09 -11.93 16.50
C LEU A 247 -7.79 -10.72 17.37
N MET A 248 -7.44 -9.60 16.76
CA MET A 248 -7.24 -8.31 17.43
C MET A 248 -7.47 -7.15 16.46
N ASN A 249 -7.50 -5.93 16.99
CA ASN A 249 -7.54 -4.72 16.16
C ASN A 249 -6.16 -4.46 15.55
N SER A 250 -6.15 -4.08 14.27
CA SER A 250 -4.97 -3.57 13.59
C SER A 250 -4.82 -2.05 13.77
N GLU A 251 -3.64 -1.52 13.46
CA GLU A 251 -3.39 -0.09 13.39
C GLU A 251 -4.27 0.63 12.34
N MET A 252 -4.70 -0.08 11.32
CA MET A 252 -5.61 0.42 10.28
C MET A 252 -7.08 0.43 10.73
N ARG A 253 -7.37 0.14 12.02
CA ARG A 253 -8.73 0.07 12.60
C ARG A 253 -9.61 -1.01 11.96
N THR A 254 -8.99 -2.05 11.47
CA THR A 254 -9.65 -3.26 10.95
C THR A 254 -9.32 -4.45 11.84
N ILE A 255 -9.95 -5.60 11.58
CA ILE A 255 -9.67 -6.85 12.29
C ILE A 255 -8.51 -7.56 11.63
N GLN A 256 -7.54 -7.98 12.44
CA GLN A 256 -6.44 -8.85 12.00
C GLN A 256 -6.42 -10.15 12.78
N ILE A 257 -5.87 -11.18 12.15
CA ILE A 257 -5.61 -12.48 12.75
C ILE A 257 -4.09 -12.75 12.73
N ALA A 258 -3.61 -13.41 13.77
CA ALA A 258 -2.21 -13.79 13.89
C ALA A 258 -2.07 -15.08 14.70
N VAL A 259 -0.85 -15.63 14.71
CA VAL A 259 -0.44 -16.69 15.67
C VAL A 259 0.61 -16.11 16.60
N ASN A 260 0.39 -16.24 17.92
CA ASN A 260 1.31 -15.66 18.91
C ASN A 260 2.72 -16.28 18.78
N GLN A 261 3.73 -15.45 18.45
CA GLN A 261 5.15 -15.82 18.26
C GLN A 261 5.39 -16.85 17.13
N GLU A 262 4.50 -16.95 16.15
CA GLU A 262 4.68 -17.73 14.93
C GLU A 262 4.22 -16.91 13.71
N ASN A 263 4.72 -17.28 12.54
CA ASN A 263 4.34 -16.65 11.27
C ASN A 263 3.12 -17.35 10.66
N MET A 264 1.95 -16.69 10.71
CA MET A 264 0.69 -17.24 10.19
C MET A 264 0.69 -17.32 8.65
N THR A 265 1.31 -16.35 7.98
CA THR A 265 1.34 -16.32 6.51
C THR A 265 2.14 -17.51 5.95
N GLU A 266 3.28 -17.84 6.56
CA GLU A 266 4.08 -19.01 6.20
C GLU A 266 3.40 -20.33 6.57
N LYS A 267 2.84 -20.39 7.80
CA LYS A 267 2.25 -21.62 8.35
C LYS A 267 1.04 -22.11 7.53
N TYR A 268 0.25 -21.19 7.01
CA TYR A 268 -0.99 -21.50 6.27
C TYR A 268 -0.95 -21.09 4.80
N GLY A 269 0.18 -20.56 4.32
CA GLY A 269 0.33 -20.11 2.93
C GLY A 269 -0.58 -18.95 2.58
N ILE A 270 -0.86 -18.02 3.53
CA ILE A 270 -1.80 -16.93 3.34
C ILE A 270 -1.13 -15.76 2.61
N SER A 271 -1.84 -15.20 1.62
CA SER A 271 -1.50 -13.96 0.94
C SER A 271 -2.65 -12.95 1.07
N CYS A 272 -2.72 -11.95 0.22
CA CYS A 272 -3.72 -10.87 0.26
C CYS A 272 -4.30 -10.58 -1.13
N GLY A 273 -5.36 -9.78 -1.17
CA GLY A 273 -6.09 -9.43 -2.38
C GLY A 273 -7.44 -10.14 -2.50
N SER A 274 -8.15 -9.91 -3.60
CA SER A 274 -9.54 -10.34 -3.78
C SER A 274 -9.77 -11.86 -3.79
N ASP A 275 -8.71 -12.65 -4.02
CA ASP A 275 -8.80 -14.11 -3.99
C ASP A 275 -8.62 -14.69 -2.57
N TRP A 276 -8.37 -13.84 -1.58
CA TRP A 276 -8.15 -14.19 -0.19
C TRP A 276 -9.26 -13.62 0.69
N LEU A 277 -10.12 -14.50 1.20
CA LEU A 277 -11.32 -14.11 1.96
C LEU A 277 -11.21 -14.58 3.40
N ILE A 278 -11.79 -13.81 4.30
CA ILE A 278 -11.94 -14.15 5.71
C ILE A 278 -13.41 -14.03 6.12
N SER A 279 -13.85 -14.94 6.96
CA SER A 279 -15.14 -14.79 7.65
C SER A 279 -15.00 -15.15 9.12
N CYS A 280 -15.81 -14.46 9.94
CA CYS A 280 -15.84 -14.62 11.39
C CYS A 280 -17.31 -14.75 11.82
N GLU A 281 -17.63 -15.77 12.61
CA GLU A 281 -18.96 -15.99 13.17
C GLU A 281 -18.85 -16.22 14.69
N LYS A 282 -19.66 -15.49 15.47
CA LYS A 282 -19.63 -15.65 16.93
C LYS A 282 -20.13 -17.03 17.31
N GLN A 283 -19.35 -17.78 18.08
CA GLN A 283 -19.80 -19.04 18.63
C GLN A 283 -20.89 -18.78 19.67
N ASN A 284 -22.07 -19.34 19.42
CA ASN A 284 -23.12 -19.36 20.44
C ASN A 284 -22.65 -20.25 21.59
N ALA A 285 -22.64 -19.69 22.82
CA ALA A 285 -22.28 -20.40 24.02
C ALA A 285 -23.28 -21.52 24.36
#